data_07596e0ca602803c405647cb65260230
#
_entry.id   07596e0ca602803c405647cb65260230
#
_cell.length_a   1.000
_cell.length_b   1.000
_cell.length_c   1.000
_cell.angle_alpha   90.00
_cell.angle_beta   90.00
_cell.angle_gamma   90.00
#
_symmetry.space_group_name_H-M   'P 1'
#
loop_
_entity.id
_entity.type
_entity.pdbx_description
1 polymer ?
#
loop_
_entity_poly.entity_id
_entity_poly.type
_entity_poly.pdbx_seq_one_letter_code
_entity_poly.pdbx_strand_id
1 'polypeptide(L)'
;GAPPADSSSASERFTKSVIDLNLVAPLVFSQLARKAMVDKGNDGLIINISSVSGMRANPMGVAYGAAKSGLLNATETLALEWGPQIRVVSVTAGLILTEDSRAFYGDDESVSQIAETIPMRRLGNPEDIANACLFVASEASSWMTGTNIVVHGGGEKPSYLSATTAFEGS
;
A
#
# COMPACT_ATOMS: atom_id res chain seq x y z
N GLY A 1 7.35 -2.28 -5.14
CA GLY A 1 8.20 -1.48 -4.26
C GLY A 1 9.26 -0.71 -5.03
N ALA A 2 10.16 -0.13 -4.32
CA ALA A 2 11.35 0.50 -4.87
C ALA A 2 12.56 0.09 -4.01
N PRO A 3 13.76 -0.06 -4.58
CA PRO A 3 14.95 -0.31 -3.79
C PRO A 3 15.18 0.85 -2.80
N PRO A 4 15.79 0.59 -1.63
CA PRO A 4 16.13 1.64 -0.69
C PRO A 4 17.16 2.61 -1.30
N ALA A 5 17.01 3.89 -1.02
CA ALA A 5 17.94 4.92 -1.45
C ALA A 5 18.03 6.03 -0.39
N ASP A 6 19.24 6.42 -0.06
CA ASP A 6 19.48 7.56 0.83
C ASP A 6 18.94 8.85 0.20
N SER A 7 18.11 9.58 0.95
CA SER A 7 17.42 10.78 0.44
C SER A 7 18.35 11.93 0.08
N SER A 8 19.56 11.96 0.67
CA SER A 8 20.56 13.02 0.39
C SER A 8 21.36 12.75 -0.90
N SER A 9 21.40 11.50 -1.36
CA SER A 9 22.21 11.06 -2.50
C SER A 9 21.41 10.43 -3.65
N ALA A 10 20.11 10.18 -3.46
CA ALA A 10 19.24 9.65 -4.50
C ALA A 10 19.21 10.58 -5.73
N SER A 11 19.51 10.03 -6.91
CA SER A 11 19.50 10.83 -8.13
C SER A 11 18.09 11.28 -8.53
N GLU A 12 17.99 12.43 -9.21
CA GLU A 12 16.73 12.90 -9.79
C GLU A 12 16.08 11.84 -10.69
N ARG A 13 16.87 11.15 -11.51
CA ARG A 13 16.38 10.06 -12.38
C ARG A 13 15.75 8.93 -11.58
N PHE A 14 16.38 8.50 -10.48
CA PHE A 14 15.82 7.48 -9.59
C PHE A 14 14.50 7.96 -8.98
N THR A 15 14.49 9.16 -8.40
CA THR A 15 13.29 9.75 -7.80
C THR A 15 12.12 9.82 -8.79
N LYS A 16 12.37 10.35 -10.00
CA LYS A 16 11.36 10.39 -11.06
C LYS A 16 10.85 9.01 -11.43
N SER A 17 11.73 8.03 -11.65
CA SER A 17 11.32 6.66 -12.01
C SER A 17 10.44 6.01 -10.94
N VAL A 18 10.72 6.24 -9.66
CA VAL A 18 9.90 5.72 -8.56
C VAL A 18 8.52 6.39 -8.53
N ILE A 19 8.45 7.71 -8.70
CA ILE A 19 7.19 8.45 -8.77
C ILE A 19 6.38 8.03 -10.00
N ASP A 20 7.01 7.95 -11.16
CA ASP A 20 6.34 7.55 -12.40
C ASP A 20 5.71 6.17 -12.27
N LEU A 21 6.44 5.20 -11.74
CA LEU A 21 5.93 3.84 -11.60
C LEU A 21 4.83 3.70 -10.54
N ASN A 22 4.96 4.41 -9.40
CA ASN A 22 4.11 4.18 -8.22
C ASN A 22 2.97 5.18 -8.05
N LEU A 23 2.96 6.27 -8.84
CA LEU A 23 1.90 7.28 -8.83
C LEU A 23 1.38 7.58 -10.23
N VAL A 24 2.25 8.01 -11.15
CA VAL A 24 1.80 8.47 -12.48
C VAL A 24 1.17 7.31 -13.27
N ALA A 25 1.84 6.16 -13.33
CA ALA A 25 1.32 5.00 -14.04
C ALA A 25 -0.06 4.53 -13.49
N PRO A 26 -0.26 4.33 -12.18
CA PRO A 26 -1.58 4.04 -11.63
C PRO A 26 -2.65 5.05 -12.01
N LEU A 27 -2.36 6.35 -12.00
CA LEU A 27 -3.31 7.39 -12.40
C LEU A 27 -3.70 7.27 -13.88
N VAL A 28 -2.72 7.10 -14.76
CA VAL A 28 -2.97 6.91 -16.20
C VAL A 28 -3.78 5.64 -16.46
N PHE A 29 -3.43 4.52 -15.83
CA PHE A 29 -4.18 3.27 -15.95
C PHE A 29 -5.61 3.41 -15.42
N SER A 30 -5.81 4.12 -14.30
CA SER A 30 -7.15 4.39 -13.77
C SER A 30 -8.01 5.19 -14.74
N GLN A 31 -7.45 6.21 -15.40
CA GLN A 31 -8.15 7.00 -16.42
C GLN A 31 -8.54 6.15 -17.63
N LEU A 32 -7.61 5.32 -18.14
CA LEU A 32 -7.85 4.43 -19.27
C LEU A 32 -8.90 3.36 -18.94
N ALA A 33 -8.81 2.76 -17.74
CA ALA A 33 -9.77 1.76 -17.27
C ALA A 33 -11.16 2.36 -17.15
N ARG A 34 -11.29 3.54 -16.49
CA ARG A 34 -12.56 4.26 -16.42
C ARG A 34 -13.16 4.50 -17.82
N LYS A 35 -12.35 5.03 -18.73
CA LYS A 35 -12.83 5.28 -20.11
C LYS A 35 -13.35 3.99 -20.73
N ALA A 36 -12.63 2.89 -20.64
CA ALA A 36 -13.01 1.60 -21.23
C ALA A 36 -14.30 1.02 -20.62
N MET A 37 -14.54 1.23 -19.31
CA MET A 37 -15.77 0.79 -18.65
C MET A 37 -16.97 1.66 -19.06
N VAL A 38 -16.83 2.99 -18.99
CA VAL A 38 -17.90 3.95 -19.31
C VAL A 38 -18.30 3.89 -20.79
N ASP A 39 -17.35 3.79 -21.71
CA ASP A 39 -17.63 3.68 -23.15
C ASP A 39 -18.45 2.41 -23.49
N LYS A 40 -18.40 1.38 -22.64
CA LYS A 40 -19.20 0.16 -22.77
C LYS A 40 -20.52 0.21 -22.01
N GLY A 41 -20.82 1.31 -21.33
CA GLY A 41 -22.02 1.47 -20.50
C GLY A 41 -21.99 0.61 -19.21
N ASN A 42 -20.81 0.22 -18.73
CA ASN A 42 -20.65 -0.58 -17.53
C ASN A 42 -20.28 0.29 -16.32
N ASP A 43 -20.83 -0.05 -15.18
CA ASP A 43 -20.29 0.36 -13.90
C ASP A 43 -18.98 -0.40 -13.63
N GLY A 44 -18.12 0.16 -12.79
CA GLY A 44 -16.82 -0.44 -12.58
C GLY A 44 -16.20 -0.21 -11.20
N LEU A 45 -15.11 -0.91 -10.98
CA LEU A 45 -14.28 -0.78 -9.79
C LEU A 45 -12.82 -0.67 -10.20
N ILE A 46 -12.12 0.26 -9.55
CA ILE A 46 -10.67 0.40 -9.61
C ILE A 46 -10.13 0.18 -8.21
N ILE A 47 -9.18 -0.75 -8.06
CA ILE A 47 -8.49 -1.02 -6.80
C ILE A 47 -7.04 -0.58 -6.94
N ASN A 48 -6.65 0.44 -6.19
CA ASN A 48 -5.28 0.92 -6.11
C ASN A 48 -4.53 0.19 -4.99
N ILE A 49 -3.45 -0.49 -5.31
CA ILE A 49 -2.59 -1.12 -4.29
C ILE A 49 -1.61 -0.08 -3.76
N SER A 50 -1.84 0.33 -2.52
CA SER A 50 -0.96 1.26 -1.80
C SER A 50 -0.05 0.50 -0.82
N SER A 51 0.60 1.22 0.08
CA SER A 51 1.53 0.70 1.08
C SER A 51 1.43 1.49 2.37
N VAL A 52 1.70 0.85 3.50
CA VAL A 52 1.91 1.54 4.79
C VAL A 52 2.99 2.63 4.72
N SER A 53 3.91 2.54 3.76
CA SER A 53 4.89 3.59 3.45
C SER A 53 4.25 4.91 2.98
N GLY A 54 3.02 4.88 2.49
CA GLY A 54 2.24 6.08 2.16
C GLY A 54 1.48 6.67 3.34
N MET A 55 1.42 5.97 4.47
CA MET A 55 0.67 6.37 5.66
C MET A 55 1.57 6.84 6.81
N ARG A 56 2.85 6.50 6.77
CA ARG A 56 3.83 6.85 7.79
C ARG A 56 5.19 7.14 7.18
N ALA A 57 6.11 7.70 7.98
CA ALA A 57 7.48 7.90 7.57
C ALA A 57 8.11 6.59 7.05
N ASN A 58 8.84 6.71 5.95
CA ASN A 58 9.51 5.59 5.28
C ASN A 58 10.99 5.95 5.01
N PRO A 59 11.87 5.86 6.03
CA PRO A 59 13.30 6.10 5.86
C PRO A 59 13.86 5.25 4.71
N MET A 60 14.81 5.78 3.95
CA MET A 60 15.38 5.18 2.74
C MET A 60 14.40 4.96 1.58
N GLY A 61 13.16 5.45 1.69
CA GLY A 61 12.14 5.27 0.66
C GLY A 61 11.27 6.52 0.43
N VAL A 62 11.86 7.73 0.50
CA VAL A 62 11.11 9.00 0.45
C VAL A 62 10.26 9.14 -0.81
N ALA A 63 10.80 8.82 -1.99
CA ALA A 63 10.05 8.89 -3.25
C ALA A 63 8.91 7.87 -3.32
N TYR A 64 9.14 6.66 -2.82
CA TYR A 64 8.12 5.62 -2.75
C TYR A 64 6.99 5.96 -1.77
N GLY A 65 7.34 6.41 -0.57
CA GLY A 65 6.37 6.85 0.43
C GLY A 65 5.51 8.01 -0.09
N ALA A 66 6.14 9.03 -0.69
CA ALA A 66 5.44 10.16 -1.29
C ALA A 66 4.49 9.72 -2.42
N ALA A 67 4.94 8.81 -3.31
CA ALA A 67 4.11 8.29 -4.39
C ALA A 67 2.88 7.52 -3.86
N LYS A 68 3.08 6.67 -2.84
CA LYS A 68 1.98 5.90 -2.25
C LYS A 68 1.02 6.76 -1.43
N SER A 69 1.51 7.81 -0.78
CA SER A 69 0.65 8.83 -0.14
C SER A 69 -0.18 9.60 -1.18
N GLY A 70 0.45 10.02 -2.29
CA GLY A 70 -0.27 10.63 -3.41
C GLY A 70 -1.33 9.72 -4.01
N LEU A 71 -1.07 8.40 -4.09
CA LEU A 71 -2.04 7.42 -4.60
C LEU A 71 -3.24 7.25 -3.66
N LEU A 72 -3.06 7.35 -2.34
CA LEU A 72 -4.17 7.37 -1.38
C LEU A 72 -5.07 8.59 -1.60
N ASN A 73 -4.49 9.78 -1.67
CA ASN A 73 -5.25 11.01 -1.93
C ASN A 73 -5.95 10.97 -3.30
N ALA A 74 -5.26 10.48 -4.34
CA ALA A 74 -5.86 10.30 -5.65
C ALA A 74 -7.05 9.34 -5.62
N THR A 75 -7.00 8.26 -4.85
CA THR A 75 -8.12 7.31 -4.69
C THR A 75 -9.36 8.01 -4.15
N GLU A 76 -9.22 8.84 -3.12
CA GLU A 76 -10.32 9.62 -2.55
C GLU A 76 -10.90 10.62 -3.57
N THR A 77 -10.02 11.36 -4.25
CA THR A 77 -10.41 12.34 -5.25
C THR A 77 -11.15 11.70 -6.41
N LEU A 78 -10.60 10.64 -6.99
CA LEU A 78 -11.21 9.94 -8.13
C LEU A 78 -12.56 9.29 -7.77
N ALA A 79 -12.72 8.83 -6.53
CA ALA A 79 -13.99 8.30 -6.06
C ALA A 79 -15.11 9.36 -6.05
N LEU A 80 -14.78 10.59 -5.65
CA LEU A 80 -15.72 11.72 -5.69
C LEU A 80 -16.06 12.14 -7.11
N GLU A 81 -15.08 12.16 -8.01
CA GLU A 81 -15.26 12.60 -9.39
C GLU A 81 -15.98 11.56 -10.26
N TRP A 82 -15.82 10.26 -9.98
CA TRP A 82 -16.26 9.19 -10.87
C TRP A 82 -17.48 8.40 -10.38
N GLY A 83 -17.89 8.65 -9.15
CA GLY A 83 -19.13 8.07 -8.62
C GLY A 83 -20.39 8.68 -9.32
N PRO A 84 -21.48 7.93 -9.40
CA PRO A 84 -21.67 6.57 -8.88
C PRO A 84 -21.19 5.46 -9.83
N GLN A 85 -20.80 5.77 -11.07
CA GLN A 85 -20.48 4.76 -12.09
C GLN A 85 -19.24 3.93 -11.76
N ILE A 86 -18.20 4.59 -11.24
CA ILE A 86 -16.93 3.91 -10.94
C ILE A 86 -16.60 4.08 -9.45
N ARG A 87 -16.49 2.97 -8.75
CA ARG A 87 -15.93 2.95 -7.41
C ARG A 87 -14.40 2.94 -7.50
N VAL A 88 -13.74 3.70 -6.64
CA VAL A 88 -12.27 3.70 -6.54
C VAL A 88 -11.91 3.46 -5.08
N VAL A 89 -11.16 2.40 -4.81
CA VAL A 89 -10.80 1.95 -3.45
C VAL A 89 -9.31 1.69 -3.41
N SER A 90 -8.66 2.00 -2.30
CA SER A 90 -7.28 1.60 -2.04
C SER A 90 -7.22 0.38 -1.12
N VAL A 91 -6.34 -0.57 -1.43
CA VAL A 91 -5.91 -1.63 -0.52
C VAL A 91 -4.45 -1.36 -0.17
N THR A 92 -4.22 -1.04 1.10
CA THR A 92 -2.88 -0.71 1.62
C THR A 92 -2.22 -1.93 2.24
N ALA A 93 -1.14 -2.38 1.62
CA ALA A 93 -0.37 -3.51 2.10
C ALA A 93 0.62 -3.10 3.20
N GLY A 94 0.73 -3.94 4.24
CA GLY A 94 1.80 -3.90 5.23
C GLY A 94 3.11 -4.52 4.72
N LEU A 95 3.83 -5.18 5.62
CA LEU A 95 5.05 -5.92 5.28
C LEU A 95 4.65 -7.29 4.70
N ILE A 96 4.80 -7.43 3.39
CA ILE A 96 4.43 -8.65 2.66
C ILE A 96 5.69 -9.40 2.23
N LEU A 97 5.77 -10.68 2.58
CA LEU A 97 6.87 -11.54 2.19
C LEU A 97 6.60 -12.13 0.81
N THR A 98 7.46 -11.81 -0.13
CA THR A 98 7.51 -12.36 -1.49
C THR A 98 8.96 -12.78 -1.79
N GLU A 99 9.20 -13.53 -2.86
CA GLU A 99 10.57 -13.84 -3.30
C GLU A 99 11.41 -12.58 -3.47
N ASP A 100 10.87 -11.55 -4.14
CA ASP A 100 11.57 -10.28 -4.37
C ASP A 100 11.80 -9.48 -3.07
N SER A 101 10.82 -9.48 -2.16
CA SER A 101 10.94 -8.71 -0.92
C SER A 101 11.82 -9.39 0.14
N ARG A 102 12.08 -10.69 -0.01
CA ARG A 102 12.97 -11.42 0.91
C ARG A 102 14.37 -10.82 0.93
N ALA A 103 14.90 -10.40 -0.21
CA ALA A 103 16.20 -9.72 -0.28
C ALA A 103 16.22 -8.38 0.50
N PHE A 104 15.06 -7.75 0.70
CA PHE A 104 14.91 -6.52 1.48
C PHE A 104 14.79 -6.80 2.99
N TYR A 105 14.12 -7.90 3.39
CA TYR A 105 13.90 -8.23 4.80
C TYR A 105 15.06 -8.99 5.45
N GLY A 106 16.00 -9.51 4.66
CA GLY A 106 17.18 -10.23 5.14
C GLY A 106 16.97 -11.74 5.21
N ASP A 107 17.73 -12.39 6.11
CA ASP A 107 17.68 -13.83 6.34
C ASP A 107 16.47 -14.27 7.17
N ASP A 108 16.35 -15.56 7.45
CA ASP A 108 15.22 -16.13 8.18
C ASP A 108 15.13 -15.61 9.63
N GLU A 109 16.27 -15.32 10.26
CA GLU A 109 16.30 -14.74 11.59
C GLU A 109 15.75 -13.30 11.57
N SER A 110 16.18 -12.48 10.61
CA SER A 110 15.67 -11.12 10.41
C SER A 110 14.17 -11.11 10.14
N VAL A 111 13.68 -12.00 9.27
CA VAL A 111 12.25 -12.16 8.98
C VAL A 111 11.47 -12.55 10.24
N SER A 112 12.02 -13.46 11.06
CA SER A 112 11.41 -13.87 12.34
C SER A 112 11.33 -12.70 13.33
N GLN A 113 12.40 -11.93 13.48
CA GLN A 113 12.43 -10.74 14.34
C GLN A 113 11.44 -9.67 13.88
N ILE A 114 11.33 -9.44 12.57
CA ILE A 114 10.32 -8.52 12.01
C ILE A 114 8.90 -9.03 12.33
N ALA A 115 8.66 -10.35 12.16
CA ALA A 115 7.36 -10.95 12.46
C ALA A 115 6.91 -10.72 13.90
N GLU A 116 7.84 -10.75 14.86
CA GLU A 116 7.54 -10.48 16.26
C GLU A 116 7.09 -9.04 16.54
N THR A 117 7.44 -8.09 15.69
CA THR A 117 6.98 -6.70 15.82
C THR A 117 5.52 -6.52 15.40
N ILE A 118 4.98 -7.49 14.63
CA ILE A 118 3.62 -7.46 14.09
C ILE A 118 2.68 -8.22 15.03
N PRO A 119 1.50 -7.71 15.42
CA PRO A 119 0.56 -8.40 16.29
C PRO A 119 0.16 -9.80 15.82
N MET A 120 0.02 -10.01 14.49
CA MET A 120 -0.28 -11.31 13.89
C MET A 120 0.91 -12.28 13.86
N ARG A 121 2.09 -11.87 14.38
CA ARG A 121 3.29 -12.69 14.52
C ARG A 121 3.79 -13.32 13.21
N ARG A 122 3.49 -12.69 12.11
CA ARG A 122 4.00 -13.04 10.78
C ARG A 122 3.98 -11.83 9.85
N LEU A 123 4.81 -11.85 8.82
CA LEU A 123 4.61 -10.98 7.68
C LEU A 123 3.36 -11.46 6.91
N GLY A 124 2.73 -10.54 6.20
CA GLY A 124 1.66 -10.91 5.27
C GLY A 124 2.20 -11.70 4.07
N ASN A 125 1.32 -12.37 3.38
CA ASN A 125 1.60 -13.00 2.09
C ASN A 125 0.73 -12.35 0.98
N PRO A 126 1.01 -12.59 -0.30
CA PRO A 126 0.23 -12.02 -1.39
C PRO A 126 -1.27 -12.35 -1.32
N GLU A 127 -1.63 -13.53 -0.80
CA GLU A 127 -3.01 -13.98 -0.64
C GLU A 127 -3.79 -13.13 0.36
N ASP A 128 -3.14 -12.60 1.41
CA ASP A 128 -3.77 -11.68 2.36
C ASP A 128 -4.30 -10.42 1.64
N ILE A 129 -3.52 -9.90 0.69
CA ILE A 129 -3.89 -8.73 -0.10
C ILE A 129 -4.92 -9.10 -1.17
N ALA A 130 -4.75 -10.25 -1.84
CA ALA A 130 -5.69 -10.73 -2.84
C ALA A 130 -7.10 -10.96 -2.25
N ASN A 131 -7.18 -11.51 -1.04
CA ASN A 131 -8.45 -11.72 -0.34
C ASN A 131 -9.15 -10.39 -0.01
N ALA A 132 -8.41 -9.35 0.37
CA ALA A 132 -8.97 -8.01 0.55
C ALA A 132 -9.48 -7.42 -0.78
N CYS A 133 -8.76 -7.62 -1.88
CA CYS A 133 -9.20 -7.20 -3.21
C CYS A 133 -10.48 -7.96 -3.64
N LEU A 134 -10.57 -9.26 -3.37
CA LEU A 134 -11.78 -10.06 -3.65
C LEU A 134 -12.99 -9.56 -2.84
N PHE A 135 -12.79 -9.23 -1.55
CA PHE A 135 -13.84 -8.61 -0.76
C PHE A 135 -14.30 -7.28 -1.36
N VAL A 136 -13.36 -6.40 -1.72
CA VAL A 136 -13.66 -5.10 -2.36
C VAL A 136 -14.38 -5.27 -3.71
N ALA A 137 -14.09 -6.34 -4.42
CA ALA A 137 -14.73 -6.65 -5.70
C ALA A 137 -16.13 -7.29 -5.57
N SER A 138 -16.50 -7.73 -4.36
CA SER A 138 -17.80 -8.39 -4.11
C SER A 138 -18.92 -7.38 -3.85
N GLU A 139 -20.17 -7.86 -3.95
CA GLU A 139 -21.37 -7.08 -3.59
C GLU A 139 -21.38 -6.64 -2.11
N ALA A 140 -20.69 -7.36 -1.22
CA ALA A 140 -20.60 -7.02 0.19
C ALA A 140 -19.94 -5.65 0.44
N SER A 141 -19.20 -5.13 -0.53
CA SER A 141 -18.54 -3.83 -0.48
C SER A 141 -19.17 -2.78 -1.40
N SER A 142 -20.39 -3.00 -1.90
CA SER A 142 -21.03 -2.15 -2.92
C SER A 142 -21.14 -0.66 -2.54
N TRP A 143 -21.15 -0.34 -1.22
CA TRP A 143 -21.18 1.03 -0.69
C TRP A 143 -19.78 1.62 -0.43
N MET A 144 -18.71 0.87 -0.73
CA MET A 144 -17.34 1.29 -0.45
C MET A 144 -16.71 1.96 -1.68
N THR A 145 -16.42 3.26 -1.59
CA THR A 145 -15.62 4.04 -2.54
C THR A 145 -14.90 5.16 -1.80
N GLY A 146 -13.77 5.65 -2.32
CA GLY A 146 -12.95 6.67 -1.67
C GLY A 146 -12.34 6.23 -0.35
N THR A 147 -12.29 4.93 -0.07
CA THR A 147 -11.79 4.39 1.20
C THR A 147 -10.47 3.66 1.02
N ASN A 148 -9.74 3.52 2.12
CA ASN A 148 -8.50 2.78 2.20
C ASN A 148 -8.66 1.59 3.16
N ILE A 149 -8.50 0.38 2.65
CA ILE A 149 -8.50 -0.86 3.45
C ILE A 149 -7.05 -1.21 3.76
N VAL A 150 -6.71 -1.16 5.05
CA VAL A 150 -5.35 -1.43 5.51
C VAL A 150 -5.21 -2.89 5.92
N VAL A 151 -4.32 -3.62 5.27
CA VAL A 151 -4.05 -5.05 5.50
C VAL A 151 -2.59 -5.20 5.92
N HIS A 152 -2.34 -5.15 7.23
CA HIS A 152 -0.97 -5.08 7.77
C HIS A 152 -0.77 -5.87 9.07
N GLY A 153 -1.69 -6.77 9.42
CA GLY A 153 -1.55 -7.63 10.60
C GLY A 153 -1.53 -6.89 11.95
N GLY A 154 -2.07 -5.65 12.00
CA GLY A 154 -2.05 -4.77 13.17
C GLY A 154 -0.96 -3.69 13.12
N GLY A 155 -0.08 -3.75 12.14
CA GLY A 155 1.07 -2.85 11.99
C GLY A 155 2.22 -3.18 12.93
N GLU A 156 3.33 -2.50 12.77
CA GLU A 156 4.51 -2.68 13.61
C GLU A 156 4.38 -1.88 14.91
N LYS A 157 4.85 -2.45 16.00
CA LYS A 157 4.90 -1.75 17.30
C LYS A 157 5.77 -0.50 17.20
N PRO A 158 5.36 0.61 17.84
CA PRO A 158 6.26 1.77 17.97
C PRO A 158 7.57 1.38 18.65
N SER A 159 8.69 1.77 18.05
CA SER A 159 10.03 1.36 18.50
C SER A 159 10.37 1.78 19.93
N TYR A 160 9.78 2.89 20.43
CA TYR A 160 10.01 3.33 21.80
C TYR A 160 9.49 2.32 22.86
N LEU A 161 8.51 1.48 22.49
CA LEU A 161 7.98 0.47 23.42
C LEU A 161 9.00 -0.61 23.76
N SER A 162 9.97 -0.87 22.90
CA SER A 162 11.08 -1.79 23.18
C SER A 162 12.17 -1.18 24.08
N ALA A 163 12.16 0.14 24.25
CA ALA A 163 13.12 0.86 25.09
C ALA A 163 12.57 1.24 26.47
N THR A 164 11.29 0.99 26.74
CA THR A 164 10.66 1.28 28.05
C THR A 164 10.50 0.02 28.87
N THR A 165 10.78 0.13 30.17
CA THR A 165 10.51 -0.92 31.16
C THR A 165 9.09 -0.82 31.77
N ALA A 166 8.32 0.21 31.40
CA ALA A 166 7.01 0.49 32.00
C ALA A 166 5.96 -0.61 31.74
N PHE A 167 6.17 -1.47 30.76
CA PHE A 167 5.26 -2.55 30.36
C PHE A 167 5.88 -3.94 30.46
N GLU A 168 7.05 -4.08 31.12
CA GLU A 168 7.65 -5.38 31.41
C GLU A 168 6.79 -6.10 32.44
N GLY A 169 6.11 -7.17 32.03
CA GLY A 169 5.29 -8.03 32.92
C GLY A 169 3.77 -7.86 32.85
N SER A 170 3.27 -7.16 31.82
CA SER A 170 1.82 -7.05 31.53
C SER A 170 1.36 -8.02 30.44
#